data_02b4ee045507627d516a4cb62634a03a
#
_entry.id   02b4ee045507627d516a4cb62634a03a
#
_cell.length_a   1.000
_cell.length_b   1.000
_cell.length_c   1.000
_cell.angle_alpha   90.00
_cell.angle_beta   90.00
_cell.angle_gamma   90.00
#
_symmetry.space_group_name_H-M   'P 1'
#
loop_
_entity.id
_entity.type
_entity.pdbx_description
1 polymer ?
#
loop_
_entity_poly.entity_id
_entity_poly.type
_entity_poly.pdbx_seq_one_letter_code
_entity_poly.pdbx_strand_id
1 'polypeptide(L)'
;MPSPTCFLKEQLIQSRYFVKRYGTWKYLLIISVLSIGIIYALPNLYAPDPAVQVSYNSSSQSPDSNLTNRIESILADGDSETRIETTDDYVLIRTDSSDDQLKVKSALSNNLGGDVIVALNLAPTTPQWLSNLGAEPMKLGLDLRGGVHFLMEVDTAAAIKNRQNGTLQDIKRRLREEKIRYSGAFVEEDLSISVRFQSEAVFSEAKDFVEDNYTQFLGSPDSKEPLTISLVLAELEIDQIKSDAIDQNLTTLRNRVNELGVSEPIVQRQGKTRIVVQLPGIQDTAEAKKILGKTATLEFHLEAQLDTPRTRKTNYPFKGQPGPGAELQDAVILGGDQVATAQASFDENGLPQVNITLDGQGGGRMHRATRGNIGKRLGVLFVEQKTRTKYEIDDSGKQMPILETYEIKEIISLATIRAALGTTFRITGLDSPSESSELALLLRAGALAAPMRFVEERTVGPSLGADNIDAGILSMELGMALVLLFILFYYRVFGIAASLALSFNIILLIAVMSILSATLTLPGIAGIVLTVGMAVDANVLIFSRVREELARGRKPLDAIDAGYDRAFLTIWDANFTTLIVAVVLYSLGTGAIKGFSITLMIGIITSMFTAIMGTRAFINLVYGSKKDLTRLSI
;
A
#
# COMPACT_ATOMS: atom_id res chain seq x y z
N MET A 1 -81.89 23.68 -1.61
CA MET A 1 -81.55 22.85 -0.42
C MET A 1 -80.62 21.73 -0.95
N PRO A 2 -79.35 21.68 -0.61
CA PRO A 2 -78.49 20.56 -1.01
C PRO A 2 -78.82 19.34 -0.12
N SER A 3 -78.81 18.17 -0.73
CA SER A 3 -79.22 16.90 -0.15
C SER A 3 -78.30 16.43 1.02
N PRO A 4 -78.81 15.75 2.04
CA PRO A 4 -78.08 15.31 3.24
C PRO A 4 -76.97 14.31 2.95
N THR A 5 -76.88 13.74 1.74
CA THR A 5 -75.91 12.76 1.32
C THR A 5 -74.52 13.38 0.97
N CYS A 6 -74.44 14.70 0.75
CA CYS A 6 -73.17 15.38 0.47
C CYS A 6 -72.37 15.66 1.76
N PHE A 7 -73.10 15.96 2.88
CA PHE A 7 -72.45 16.23 4.18
C PHE A 7 -71.85 14.97 4.84
N LEU A 8 -72.49 13.81 4.63
CA LEU A 8 -71.97 12.52 5.13
C LEU A 8 -70.78 12.02 4.36
N LYS A 9 -70.65 12.38 3.05
CA LYS A 9 -69.47 12.04 2.25
C LYS A 9 -68.26 12.90 2.61
N GLU A 10 -68.43 14.18 2.94
CA GLU A 10 -67.34 15.03 3.41
C GLU A 10 -66.87 14.64 4.82
N GLN A 11 -67.75 14.25 5.73
CA GLN A 11 -67.35 13.74 7.03
C GLN A 11 -66.69 12.36 6.99
N LEU A 12 -67.04 11.49 6.04
CA LEU A 12 -66.37 10.20 5.80
C LEU A 12 -65.01 10.37 5.11
N ILE A 13 -64.82 11.43 4.36
CA ILE A 13 -63.50 11.76 3.74
C ILE A 13 -62.57 12.40 4.78
N GLN A 14 -63.11 13.18 5.76
CA GLN A 14 -62.30 13.74 6.85
C GLN A 14 -61.89 12.69 7.91
N SER A 15 -62.56 11.54 8.03
CA SER A 15 -62.20 10.49 9.02
C SER A 15 -61.13 9.50 8.56
N ARG A 16 -60.63 9.63 7.35
CA ARG A 16 -59.52 8.81 6.81
C ARG A 16 -58.16 9.53 6.80
N TYR A 17 -57.90 10.47 7.70
CA TYR A 17 -56.55 10.79 8.07
C TYR A 17 -56.00 9.69 8.99
N PHE A 18 -55.69 8.55 8.38
CA PHE A 18 -54.80 7.57 8.97
C PHE A 18 -53.51 8.32 9.32
N VAL A 19 -53.27 8.51 10.61
CA VAL A 19 -51.93 8.82 11.09
C VAL A 19 -50.97 7.88 10.33
N LYS A 20 -50.09 8.41 9.47
CA LYS A 20 -49.11 7.62 8.73
C LYS A 20 -48.20 7.00 9.76
N ARG A 21 -48.61 5.85 10.34
CA ARG A 21 -47.78 5.10 11.29
C ARG A 21 -46.47 4.77 10.55
N TYR A 22 -45.37 5.12 11.18
CA TYR A 22 -44.05 4.76 10.70
C TYR A 22 -44.04 3.23 10.49
N GLY A 23 -43.84 2.78 9.25
CA GLY A 23 -44.07 1.37 8.90
C GLY A 23 -43.18 0.44 9.72
N THR A 24 -43.71 -0.67 10.20
CA THR A 24 -43.01 -1.66 11.03
C THR A 24 -41.72 -2.14 10.38
N TRP A 25 -41.69 -2.24 9.05
CA TRP A 25 -40.48 -2.63 8.31
C TRP A 25 -39.28 -1.65 8.52
N LYS A 26 -39.54 -0.35 8.75
CA LYS A 26 -38.51 0.64 9.03
C LYS A 26 -37.85 0.43 10.40
N TYR A 27 -38.66 0.03 11.40
CA TYR A 27 -38.10 -0.35 12.70
C TYR A 27 -37.27 -1.61 12.62
N LEU A 28 -37.69 -2.63 11.85
CA LEU A 28 -36.92 -3.83 11.62
C LEU A 28 -35.58 -3.51 10.90
N LEU A 29 -35.62 -2.63 9.90
CA LEU A 29 -34.43 -2.18 9.21
C LEU A 29 -33.44 -1.47 10.16
N ILE A 30 -33.92 -0.51 10.96
CA ILE A 30 -33.10 0.21 11.94
C ILE A 30 -32.47 -0.77 12.94
N ILE A 31 -33.28 -1.69 13.52
CA ILE A 31 -32.79 -2.68 14.48
C ILE A 31 -31.73 -3.59 13.81
N SER A 32 -31.99 -4.05 12.59
CA SER A 32 -31.04 -4.89 11.86
C SER A 32 -29.71 -4.16 11.61
N VAL A 33 -29.76 -2.91 11.10
CA VAL A 33 -28.57 -2.10 10.85
C VAL A 33 -27.80 -1.83 12.13
N LEU A 34 -28.51 -1.53 13.24
CA LEU A 34 -27.85 -1.32 14.53
C LEU A 34 -27.23 -2.60 15.10
N SER A 35 -27.92 -3.73 14.98
CA SER A 35 -27.38 -5.02 15.45
C SER A 35 -26.11 -5.40 14.70
N ILE A 36 -26.12 -5.27 13.37
CA ILE A 36 -24.91 -5.47 12.54
C ILE A 36 -23.85 -4.44 12.95
N GLY A 37 -24.22 -3.17 13.10
CA GLY A 37 -23.31 -2.11 13.51
C GLY A 37 -22.63 -2.42 14.85
N ILE A 38 -23.37 -2.87 15.86
CA ILE A 38 -22.81 -3.25 17.16
C ILE A 38 -21.82 -4.41 17.01
N ILE A 39 -22.18 -5.47 16.28
CA ILE A 39 -21.33 -6.64 16.07
C ILE A 39 -19.99 -6.25 15.45
N TYR A 40 -19.99 -5.42 14.40
CA TYR A 40 -18.77 -5.00 13.71
C TYR A 40 -18.03 -3.84 14.41
N ALA A 41 -18.65 -3.11 15.31
CA ALA A 41 -18.00 -2.11 16.16
C ALA A 41 -17.30 -2.75 17.38
N LEU A 42 -17.82 -3.86 17.90
CA LEU A 42 -17.35 -4.51 19.12
C LEU A 42 -15.84 -4.88 19.09
N PRO A 43 -15.25 -5.38 18.01
CA PRO A 43 -13.81 -5.71 17.97
C PRO A 43 -12.89 -4.55 18.36
N ASN A 44 -13.31 -3.31 18.14
CA ASN A 44 -12.51 -2.12 18.46
C ASN A 44 -12.43 -1.82 19.98
N LEU A 45 -13.19 -2.51 20.80
CA LEU A 45 -13.07 -2.45 22.26
C LEU A 45 -11.95 -3.37 22.81
N TYR A 46 -11.46 -4.27 21.96
CA TYR A 46 -10.40 -5.20 22.31
C TYR A 46 -9.07 -4.68 21.75
N ALA A 47 -8.33 -3.93 22.55
CA ALA A 47 -7.01 -3.42 22.15
C ALA A 47 -6.05 -4.61 21.90
N PRO A 48 -5.37 -4.65 20.75
CA PRO A 48 -4.39 -5.71 20.49
C PRO A 48 -3.18 -5.59 21.39
N ASP A 49 -2.66 -6.73 21.85
CA ASP A 49 -1.46 -6.78 22.67
C ASP A 49 -0.20 -6.56 21.81
N PRO A 50 0.83 -5.84 22.29
CA PRO A 50 2.13 -5.82 21.65
C PRO A 50 2.68 -7.25 21.58
N ALA A 51 3.18 -7.67 20.42
CA ALA A 51 3.67 -9.02 20.22
C ALA A 51 4.88 -9.08 19.27
N VAL A 52 5.70 -10.12 19.44
CA VAL A 52 6.79 -10.44 18.53
C VAL A 52 6.39 -11.69 17.75
N GLN A 53 6.42 -11.61 16.45
CA GLN A 53 6.18 -12.73 15.56
C GLN A 53 7.50 -13.34 15.12
N VAL A 54 7.61 -14.66 15.23
CA VAL A 54 8.77 -15.42 14.76
C VAL A 54 8.30 -16.45 13.73
N SER A 55 8.84 -16.39 12.54
CA SER A 55 8.54 -17.32 11.45
C SER A 55 9.81 -17.81 10.78
N TYR A 56 9.79 -18.98 10.16
CA TYR A 56 10.91 -19.40 9.31
C TYR A 56 11.00 -18.54 8.05
N ASN A 57 12.22 -18.36 7.54
CA ASN A 57 12.48 -17.66 6.26
C ASN A 57 11.84 -18.38 5.05
N SER A 58 11.45 -19.63 5.21
CA SER A 58 10.81 -20.45 4.19
C SER A 58 9.32 -20.57 4.48
N SER A 59 8.48 -20.10 3.57
CA SER A 59 7.01 -20.24 3.65
C SER A 59 6.51 -21.70 3.60
N SER A 60 7.39 -22.66 3.30
CA SER A 60 7.06 -24.09 3.29
C SER A 60 7.40 -24.81 4.61
N GLN A 61 7.95 -24.10 5.59
CA GLN A 61 8.35 -24.67 6.87
C GLN A 61 7.49 -24.07 7.98
N SER A 62 6.61 -24.88 8.54
CA SER A 62 5.79 -24.51 9.69
C SER A 62 6.62 -24.52 10.97
N PRO A 63 6.29 -23.65 11.95
CA PRO A 63 6.92 -23.66 13.27
C PRO A 63 6.82 -25.05 13.91
N ASP A 64 7.96 -25.55 14.34
CA ASP A 64 8.06 -26.83 15.05
C ASP A 64 8.28 -26.61 16.56
N SER A 65 8.15 -27.70 17.33
CA SER A 65 8.41 -27.68 18.76
C SER A 65 9.86 -27.30 19.09
N ASN A 66 10.79 -27.48 18.15
CA ASN A 66 12.19 -27.08 18.34
C ASN A 66 12.35 -25.56 18.34
N LEU A 67 11.69 -24.86 17.40
CA LEU A 67 11.68 -23.40 17.36
C LEU A 67 11.05 -22.83 18.66
N THR A 68 9.91 -23.38 19.09
CA THR A 68 9.23 -22.95 20.30
C THR A 68 10.13 -23.13 21.53
N ASN A 69 10.79 -24.29 21.69
CA ASN A 69 11.70 -24.56 22.80
C ASN A 69 12.93 -23.62 22.78
N ARG A 70 13.48 -23.29 21.60
CA ARG A 70 14.57 -22.31 21.47
C ARG A 70 14.10 -20.92 21.91
N ILE A 71 12.91 -20.49 21.52
CA ILE A 71 12.31 -19.21 21.94
C ILE A 71 12.13 -19.20 23.46
N GLU A 72 11.53 -20.25 24.03
CA GLU A 72 11.34 -20.37 25.49
C GLU A 72 12.66 -20.32 26.24
N SER A 73 13.70 -20.99 25.76
CA SER A 73 15.02 -20.98 26.42
C SER A 73 15.68 -19.60 26.40
N ILE A 74 15.50 -18.81 25.34
CA ILE A 74 16.02 -17.45 25.21
C ILE A 74 15.27 -16.48 26.16
N LEU A 75 13.94 -16.67 26.27
CA LEU A 75 13.10 -15.80 27.07
C LEU A 75 13.09 -16.16 28.57
N ALA A 76 13.49 -17.38 28.94
CA ALA A 76 13.58 -17.82 30.34
C ALA A 76 14.57 -16.99 31.20
N ASP A 77 15.58 -16.40 30.55
CA ASP A 77 16.57 -15.53 31.21
C ASP A 77 16.12 -14.06 31.32
N GLY A 78 14.92 -13.70 30.79
CA GLY A 78 14.41 -12.33 30.74
C GLY A 78 13.37 -12.04 31.83
N ASP A 79 13.33 -10.77 32.30
CA ASP A 79 12.37 -10.28 33.32
C ASP A 79 10.96 -9.96 32.77
N SER A 80 10.69 -10.20 31.47
CA SER A 80 9.43 -9.83 30.84
C SER A 80 8.41 -10.97 30.88
N GLU A 81 7.20 -10.70 31.39
CA GLU A 81 6.09 -11.66 31.27
C GLU A 81 5.70 -11.81 29.79
N THR A 82 5.84 -13.01 29.27
CA THR A 82 5.53 -13.32 27.86
C THR A 82 4.60 -14.51 27.77
N ARG A 83 3.66 -14.46 26.81
CA ARG A 83 2.79 -15.58 26.46
C ARG A 83 3.09 -16.02 25.03
N ILE A 84 3.42 -17.29 24.86
CA ILE A 84 3.80 -17.85 23.57
C ILE A 84 2.61 -18.61 22.99
N GLU A 85 2.21 -18.25 21.78
CA GLU A 85 1.16 -18.89 20.99
C GLU A 85 1.76 -19.38 19.67
N THR A 86 1.61 -20.66 19.35
CA THR A 86 2.09 -21.24 18.09
C THR A 86 0.92 -21.41 17.15
N THR A 87 1.03 -20.86 15.94
CA THR A 87 0.10 -21.04 14.83
C THR A 87 0.74 -21.90 13.74
N ASP A 88 -0.01 -22.25 12.68
CA ASP A 88 0.52 -23.07 11.58
C ASP A 88 1.66 -22.39 10.81
N ASP A 89 1.71 -21.04 10.80
CA ASP A 89 2.64 -20.27 10.00
C ASP A 89 3.72 -19.54 10.81
N TYR A 90 3.48 -19.25 12.10
CA TYR A 90 4.38 -18.49 12.95
C TYR A 90 4.18 -18.74 14.44
N VAL A 91 5.19 -18.39 15.25
CA VAL A 91 5.09 -18.29 16.71
C VAL A 91 4.87 -16.84 17.09
N LEU A 92 3.87 -16.58 17.92
CA LEU A 92 3.52 -15.25 18.41
C LEU A 92 3.84 -15.16 19.91
N ILE A 93 4.64 -14.18 20.28
CA ILE A 93 5.04 -13.91 21.65
C ILE A 93 4.37 -12.60 22.08
N ARG A 94 3.35 -12.67 22.94
CA ARG A 94 2.66 -11.50 23.49
C ARG A 94 3.47 -10.90 24.64
N THR A 95 3.48 -9.58 24.70
CA THR A 95 4.14 -8.79 25.76
C THR A 95 3.18 -7.78 26.33
N ASP A 96 3.41 -7.33 27.56
CA ASP A 96 2.52 -6.39 28.24
C ASP A 96 2.75 -4.93 27.83
N SER A 97 3.93 -4.62 27.29
CA SER A 97 4.27 -3.26 26.84
C SER A 97 5.07 -3.24 25.54
N SER A 98 5.04 -2.10 24.84
CA SER A 98 5.87 -1.88 23.65
C SER A 98 7.38 -1.88 23.96
N ASP A 99 7.77 -1.49 25.17
CA ASP A 99 9.17 -1.53 25.60
C ASP A 99 9.66 -2.97 25.80
N ASP A 100 8.83 -3.84 26.38
CA ASP A 100 9.14 -5.26 26.53
C ASP A 100 9.14 -5.98 25.19
N GLN A 101 8.24 -5.60 24.28
CA GLN A 101 8.24 -6.07 22.91
C GLN A 101 9.59 -5.83 22.21
N LEU A 102 10.19 -4.67 22.41
CA LEU A 102 11.50 -4.33 21.84
C LEU A 102 12.64 -5.13 22.45
N LYS A 103 12.61 -5.34 23.78
CA LYS A 103 13.60 -6.18 24.49
C LYS A 103 13.52 -7.62 23.97
N VAL A 104 12.31 -8.17 23.90
CA VAL A 104 12.05 -9.52 23.38
C VAL A 104 12.51 -9.66 21.94
N LYS A 105 12.16 -8.71 21.05
CA LYS A 105 12.67 -8.71 19.66
C LYS A 105 14.18 -8.74 19.61
N SER A 106 14.85 -7.87 20.38
CA SER A 106 16.31 -7.78 20.38
C SER A 106 16.96 -9.07 20.89
N ALA A 107 16.42 -9.66 21.96
CA ALA A 107 16.89 -10.92 22.50
C ALA A 107 16.76 -12.07 21.49
N LEU A 108 15.60 -12.17 20.83
CA LEU A 108 15.34 -13.22 19.84
C LEU A 108 16.19 -13.03 18.57
N SER A 109 16.27 -11.80 18.04
CA SER A 109 17.06 -11.51 16.83
C SER A 109 18.54 -11.81 17.00
N ASN A 110 19.09 -11.61 18.20
CA ASN A 110 20.51 -11.87 18.49
C ASN A 110 20.83 -13.35 18.70
N ASN A 111 19.85 -14.17 19.13
CA ASN A 111 20.10 -15.55 19.57
C ASN A 111 19.49 -16.64 18.66
N LEU A 112 18.49 -16.33 17.82
CA LEU A 112 17.83 -17.34 16.97
C LEU A 112 18.57 -17.64 15.67
N GLY A 113 19.43 -16.73 15.18
CA GLY A 113 20.15 -16.90 13.91
C GLY A 113 19.35 -16.45 12.68
N GLY A 114 19.95 -16.60 11.49
CA GLY A 114 19.40 -16.07 10.23
C GLY A 114 18.38 -16.96 9.51
N ASP A 115 17.97 -18.07 10.11
CA ASP A 115 16.98 -19.03 9.60
C ASP A 115 15.53 -18.60 9.90
N VAL A 116 15.34 -17.63 10.77
CA VAL A 116 14.05 -17.11 11.20
C VAL A 116 13.93 -15.59 10.98
N ILE A 117 12.72 -15.13 10.75
CA ILE A 117 12.34 -13.72 10.75
C ILE A 117 11.72 -13.38 12.09
N VAL A 118 12.24 -12.35 12.76
CA VAL A 118 11.71 -11.82 14.02
C VAL A 118 11.12 -10.44 13.76
N ALA A 119 9.80 -10.35 13.72
CA ALA A 119 9.07 -9.12 13.38
C ALA A 119 8.25 -8.60 14.56
N LEU A 120 8.13 -7.28 14.68
CA LEU A 120 7.16 -6.66 15.59
C LEU A 120 5.76 -6.81 15.00
N ASN A 121 4.82 -7.27 15.82
CA ASN A 121 3.43 -7.40 15.45
C ASN A 121 2.51 -6.97 16.60
N LEU A 122 1.22 -6.92 16.35
CA LEU A 122 0.17 -6.78 17.36
C LEU A 122 -0.68 -8.03 17.35
N ALA A 123 -0.82 -8.66 18.51
CA ALA A 123 -1.63 -9.85 18.66
C ALA A 123 -3.09 -9.47 18.88
N PRO A 124 -4.03 -9.92 18.03
CA PRO A 124 -5.44 -9.64 18.21
C PRO A 124 -5.95 -10.27 19.52
N THR A 125 -6.72 -9.50 20.28
CA THR A 125 -7.39 -9.95 21.52
C THR A 125 -8.89 -10.18 21.30
N THR A 126 -9.35 -9.96 20.06
CA THR A 126 -10.75 -10.16 19.67
C THR A 126 -11.21 -11.59 19.92
N PRO A 127 -12.34 -11.82 20.62
CA PRO A 127 -12.88 -13.15 20.85
C PRO A 127 -13.14 -13.91 19.54
N GLN A 128 -12.84 -15.21 19.54
CA GLN A 128 -12.94 -16.07 18.35
C GLN A 128 -14.33 -16.07 17.68
N TRP A 129 -15.41 -15.92 18.47
CA TRP A 129 -16.76 -15.87 17.89
C TRP A 129 -17.02 -14.62 17.04
N LEU A 130 -16.34 -13.48 17.34
CA LEU A 130 -16.39 -12.27 16.52
C LEU A 130 -15.54 -12.42 15.25
N SER A 131 -14.32 -12.95 15.38
CA SER A 131 -13.45 -13.20 14.22
C SER A 131 -14.06 -14.22 13.26
N ASN A 132 -14.76 -15.24 13.75
CA ASN A 132 -15.47 -16.21 12.92
C ASN A 132 -16.64 -15.58 12.11
N LEU A 133 -17.15 -14.43 12.54
CA LEU A 133 -18.13 -13.63 11.79
C LEU A 133 -17.47 -12.65 10.79
N GLY A 134 -16.15 -12.66 10.70
CA GLY A 134 -15.40 -11.68 9.90
C GLY A 134 -15.39 -10.27 10.50
N ALA A 135 -15.69 -10.14 11.81
CA ALA A 135 -15.64 -8.87 12.50
C ALA A 135 -14.23 -8.64 13.06
N GLU A 136 -13.48 -7.77 12.39
CA GLU A 136 -12.12 -7.36 12.76
C GLU A 136 -12.10 -5.90 13.20
N PRO A 137 -11.16 -5.47 14.07
CA PRO A 137 -11.01 -4.07 14.41
C PRO A 137 -10.56 -3.25 13.19
N MET A 138 -10.85 -1.94 13.21
CA MET A 138 -10.34 -1.02 12.20
C MET A 138 -8.81 -0.91 12.30
N LYS A 139 -8.15 -0.62 11.18
CA LYS A 139 -6.71 -0.47 11.12
C LYS A 139 -6.27 0.89 11.68
N LEU A 140 -5.16 0.91 12.42
CA LEU A 140 -4.56 2.14 12.91
C LEU A 140 -3.47 2.63 11.94
N GLY A 141 -3.50 3.92 11.61
CA GLY A 141 -2.50 4.56 10.77
C GLY A 141 -1.17 4.76 11.50
N LEU A 142 -0.16 5.13 10.72
CA LEU A 142 1.19 5.38 11.20
C LEU A 142 1.24 6.41 12.36
N ASP A 143 0.39 7.44 12.29
CA ASP A 143 0.33 8.52 13.30
C ASP A 143 -0.16 8.04 14.67
N LEU A 144 -0.84 6.88 14.71
CA LEU A 144 -1.41 6.28 15.93
C LEU A 144 -0.64 5.05 16.40
N ARG A 145 -0.05 4.29 15.48
CA ARG A 145 0.68 3.05 15.77
C ARG A 145 2.19 3.26 15.93
N GLY A 146 2.68 4.39 15.42
CA GLY A 146 4.11 4.62 15.24
C GLY A 146 4.67 3.84 14.04
N GLY A 147 5.92 4.12 13.68
CA GLY A 147 6.61 3.47 12.57
C GLY A 147 7.29 4.45 11.62
N VAL A 148 7.56 4.03 10.39
CA VAL A 148 8.34 4.80 9.41
C VAL A 148 7.51 5.16 8.18
N HIS A 149 7.64 6.40 7.75
CA HIS A 149 7.10 6.90 6.50
C HIS A 149 8.23 7.26 5.55
N PHE A 150 8.22 6.69 4.36
CA PHE A 150 9.12 7.05 3.27
C PHE A 150 8.32 7.61 2.09
N LEU A 151 8.78 8.73 1.55
CA LEU A 151 8.38 9.21 0.24
C LEU A 151 9.55 8.95 -0.71
N MET A 152 9.33 8.11 -1.70
CA MET A 152 10.33 7.71 -2.67
C MET A 152 9.98 8.27 -4.05
N GLU A 153 10.96 8.78 -4.78
CA GLU A 153 10.79 9.26 -6.15
C GLU A 153 11.50 8.32 -7.12
N VAL A 154 10.77 7.89 -8.14
CA VAL A 154 11.26 6.99 -9.19
C VAL A 154 12.01 7.79 -10.24
N ASP A 155 13.22 7.36 -10.57
CA ASP A 155 14.01 7.92 -11.69
C ASP A 155 13.44 7.42 -13.03
N THR A 156 12.44 8.14 -13.51
CA THR A 156 11.77 7.80 -14.77
C THR A 156 12.65 8.03 -15.99
N ALA A 157 13.69 8.88 -15.90
CA ALA A 157 14.65 9.08 -16.98
C ALA A 157 15.55 7.84 -17.13
N ALA A 158 16.01 7.27 -16.02
CA ALA A 158 16.71 6.00 -16.02
C ALA A 158 15.85 4.85 -16.59
N ALA A 159 14.55 4.82 -16.28
CA ALA A 159 13.64 3.83 -16.86
C ALA A 159 13.57 3.91 -18.39
N ILE A 160 13.42 5.11 -18.93
CA ILE A 160 13.43 5.33 -20.39
C ILE A 160 14.75 4.90 -20.99
N LYS A 161 15.89 5.30 -20.38
CA LYS A 161 17.23 4.95 -20.85
C LYS A 161 17.44 3.43 -20.87
N ASN A 162 17.01 2.72 -19.81
CA ASN A 162 17.09 1.26 -19.74
C ASN A 162 16.24 0.60 -20.84
N ARG A 163 15.03 1.11 -21.07
CA ARG A 163 14.15 0.64 -22.15
C ARG A 163 14.79 0.85 -23.52
N GLN A 164 15.37 2.03 -23.76
CA GLN A 164 16.05 2.35 -25.01
C GLN A 164 17.29 1.47 -25.25
N ASN A 165 18.09 1.23 -24.22
CA ASN A 165 19.22 0.32 -24.31
C ASN A 165 18.78 -1.11 -24.65
N GLY A 166 17.74 -1.62 -24.03
CA GLY A 166 17.16 -2.93 -24.34
C GLY A 166 16.66 -3.01 -25.79
N THR A 167 15.92 -1.98 -26.25
CA THR A 167 15.45 -1.89 -27.62
C THR A 167 16.60 -1.80 -28.62
N LEU A 168 17.66 -1.03 -28.31
CA LEU A 168 18.86 -0.96 -29.14
C LEU A 168 19.52 -2.35 -29.32
N GLN A 169 19.59 -3.15 -28.27
CA GLN A 169 20.14 -4.51 -28.37
C GLN A 169 19.25 -5.42 -29.22
N ASP A 170 17.94 -5.27 -29.09
CA ASP A 170 16.96 -6.01 -29.94
C ASP A 170 17.10 -5.61 -31.41
N ILE A 171 17.16 -4.32 -31.72
CA ILE A 171 17.40 -3.80 -33.07
C ILE A 171 18.71 -4.37 -33.64
N LYS A 172 19.82 -4.29 -32.88
CA LYS A 172 21.12 -4.86 -33.30
C LYS A 172 21.05 -6.35 -33.60
N ARG A 173 20.29 -7.10 -32.81
CA ARG A 173 20.09 -8.55 -33.01
C ARG A 173 19.30 -8.82 -34.26
N ARG A 174 18.12 -8.19 -34.44
CA ARG A 174 17.22 -8.41 -35.57
C ARG A 174 17.85 -7.96 -36.91
N LEU A 175 18.51 -6.81 -36.95
CA LEU A 175 19.24 -6.38 -38.14
C LEU A 175 20.32 -7.40 -38.57
N ARG A 176 20.98 -8.08 -37.62
CA ARG A 176 21.94 -9.16 -37.95
C ARG A 176 21.23 -10.44 -38.47
N GLU A 177 20.07 -10.78 -37.89
CA GLU A 177 19.25 -11.92 -38.32
C GLU A 177 18.80 -11.72 -39.78
N GLU A 178 18.37 -10.51 -40.15
CA GLU A 178 17.99 -10.10 -41.51
C GLU A 178 19.17 -9.80 -42.42
N LYS A 179 20.42 -9.91 -41.89
CA LYS A 179 21.68 -9.63 -42.63
C LYS A 179 21.83 -8.17 -43.06
N ILE A 180 21.09 -7.25 -42.50
CA ILE A 180 21.20 -5.81 -42.72
C ILE A 180 22.44 -5.28 -41.94
N ARG A 181 23.45 -4.78 -42.66
CA ARG A 181 24.70 -4.31 -42.05
C ARG A 181 24.61 -2.85 -41.67
N TYR A 182 24.87 -2.56 -40.39
CA TYR A 182 24.98 -1.19 -39.87
C TYR A 182 26.45 -0.86 -39.51
N SER A 183 26.82 0.43 -39.57
CA SER A 183 28.17 0.92 -39.19
C SER A 183 28.27 1.32 -37.72
N GLY A 184 27.18 1.78 -37.12
CA GLY A 184 27.09 2.17 -35.71
C GLY A 184 25.64 2.18 -35.26
N ALA A 185 25.43 1.90 -33.97
CA ALA A 185 24.09 2.03 -33.34
C ALA A 185 24.28 2.31 -31.86
N PHE A 186 23.70 3.40 -31.37
CA PHE A 186 23.83 3.91 -30.00
C PHE A 186 22.60 4.71 -29.58
N VAL A 187 22.45 4.91 -28.27
CA VAL A 187 21.44 5.80 -27.68
C VAL A 187 22.09 7.16 -27.49
N GLU A 188 21.48 8.20 -28.04
CA GLU A 188 21.94 9.59 -27.91
C GLU A 188 21.61 10.17 -26.52
N GLU A 189 22.14 11.38 -26.23
CA GLU A 189 21.86 12.07 -24.95
C GLU A 189 20.38 12.45 -24.79
N ASP A 190 19.67 12.70 -25.88
CA ASP A 190 18.23 12.98 -25.91
C ASP A 190 17.36 11.71 -25.79
N LEU A 191 17.99 10.57 -25.52
CA LEU A 191 17.36 9.25 -25.43
C LEU A 191 16.76 8.74 -26.76
N SER A 192 17.10 9.32 -27.91
CA SER A 192 16.82 8.74 -29.21
C SER A 192 17.80 7.60 -29.54
N ILE A 193 17.37 6.65 -30.37
CA ILE A 193 18.25 5.59 -30.87
C ILE A 193 18.71 5.96 -32.27
N SER A 194 20.01 6.13 -32.47
CA SER A 194 20.62 6.40 -33.77
C SER A 194 21.26 5.13 -34.36
N VAL A 195 20.89 4.78 -35.59
CA VAL A 195 21.48 3.66 -36.33
C VAL A 195 22.02 4.17 -37.67
N ARG A 196 23.33 4.00 -37.85
CA ARG A 196 24.09 4.47 -39.05
C ARG A 196 24.33 3.35 -40.03
N PHE A 197 24.22 3.65 -41.33
CA PHE A 197 24.43 2.71 -42.43
C PHE A 197 25.52 3.19 -43.35
N GLN A 198 26.04 2.28 -44.20
CA GLN A 198 27.16 2.60 -45.11
C GLN A 198 26.71 2.90 -46.53
N SER A 199 25.51 2.49 -46.94
CA SER A 199 25.01 2.69 -48.29
C SER A 199 23.50 2.98 -48.28
N GLU A 200 23.05 3.70 -49.29
CA GLU A 200 21.64 4.11 -49.44
C GLU A 200 20.69 2.92 -49.64
N ALA A 201 21.14 1.88 -50.31
CA ALA A 201 20.34 0.67 -50.51
C ALA A 201 20.07 -0.05 -49.20
N VAL A 202 21.10 -0.21 -48.35
CA VAL A 202 20.94 -0.82 -46.99
C VAL A 202 20.15 0.09 -46.05
N PHE A 203 20.30 1.41 -46.19
CA PHE A 203 19.53 2.38 -45.42
C PHE A 203 18.01 2.29 -45.72
N SER A 204 17.65 2.21 -47.03
CA SER A 204 16.23 2.06 -47.42
C SER A 204 15.63 0.75 -46.90
N GLU A 205 16.35 -0.37 -47.08
CA GLU A 205 15.93 -1.68 -46.54
C GLU A 205 15.75 -1.66 -45.00
N ALA A 206 16.69 -1.03 -44.30
CA ALA A 206 16.62 -0.88 -42.85
C ALA A 206 15.49 0.02 -42.39
N LYS A 207 15.20 1.08 -43.15
CA LYS A 207 14.09 2.00 -42.87
C LYS A 207 12.75 1.28 -42.92
N ASP A 208 12.49 0.54 -44.04
CA ASP A 208 11.26 -0.24 -44.18
C ASP A 208 11.13 -1.28 -43.08
N PHE A 209 12.22 -1.99 -42.75
CA PHE A 209 12.26 -2.96 -41.65
C PHE A 209 11.95 -2.35 -40.28
N VAL A 210 12.48 -1.17 -39.99
CA VAL A 210 12.27 -0.48 -38.69
C VAL A 210 10.86 0.08 -38.61
N GLU A 211 10.32 0.67 -39.67
CA GLU A 211 8.95 1.17 -39.71
C GLU A 211 7.92 0.05 -39.51
N ASP A 212 8.15 -1.12 -40.06
CA ASP A 212 7.27 -2.27 -39.93
C ASP A 212 7.32 -2.94 -38.55
N ASN A 213 8.49 -2.96 -37.90
CA ASN A 213 8.70 -3.73 -36.68
C ASN A 213 8.73 -2.90 -35.37
N TYR A 214 8.91 -1.58 -35.47
CA TYR A 214 9.07 -0.69 -34.30
C TYR A 214 8.11 0.52 -34.38
N THR A 215 6.84 0.24 -34.50
CA THR A 215 5.76 1.24 -34.67
C THR A 215 5.61 2.23 -33.51
N GLN A 216 6.18 1.91 -32.34
CA GLN A 216 6.22 2.78 -31.17
C GLN A 216 7.18 3.97 -31.31
N PHE A 217 8.03 3.96 -32.33
CA PHE A 217 8.97 5.03 -32.60
C PHE A 217 8.54 5.88 -33.79
N LEU A 218 8.81 7.16 -33.68
CA LEU A 218 8.74 8.05 -34.83
C LEU A 218 10.09 7.95 -35.55
N GLY A 219 10.13 7.18 -36.63
CA GLY A 219 11.31 7.05 -37.47
C GLY A 219 11.49 8.28 -38.35
N SER A 220 12.65 8.92 -38.26
CA SER A 220 13.03 10.03 -39.14
C SER A 220 14.46 9.84 -39.61
N PRO A 221 14.76 10.04 -40.89
CA PRO A 221 16.15 10.19 -41.30
C PRO A 221 16.71 11.42 -40.59
N ASP A 222 17.83 11.27 -39.92
CA ASP A 222 18.48 12.40 -39.25
C ASP A 222 18.95 13.39 -40.33
N SER A 223 18.42 14.63 -40.30
CA SER A 223 18.78 15.69 -41.23
C SER A 223 20.25 16.17 -41.07
N LYS A 224 20.89 15.87 -39.95
CA LYS A 224 22.28 16.25 -39.64
C LYS A 224 23.31 15.23 -40.13
N GLU A 225 22.94 13.94 -40.20
CA GLU A 225 23.82 12.87 -40.63
C GLU A 225 23.16 12.02 -41.72
N PRO A 226 23.65 12.03 -42.95
CA PRO A 226 23.10 11.22 -44.03
C PRO A 226 23.28 9.74 -43.70
N LEU A 227 22.31 8.91 -44.13
CA LEU A 227 22.27 7.46 -43.92
C LEU A 227 22.12 7.05 -42.43
N THR A 228 21.54 7.92 -41.63
CA THR A 228 21.23 7.64 -40.21
C THR A 228 19.71 7.61 -39.99
N ILE A 229 19.22 6.59 -39.32
CA ILE A 229 17.84 6.52 -38.83
C ILE A 229 17.85 6.92 -37.37
N SER A 230 17.12 7.98 -37.03
CA SER A 230 16.87 8.39 -35.65
C SER A 230 15.49 7.91 -35.21
N LEU A 231 15.42 7.16 -34.14
CA LEU A 231 14.21 6.60 -33.57
C LEU A 231 13.85 7.35 -32.28
N VAL A 232 12.86 8.21 -32.37
CA VAL A 232 12.37 8.99 -31.24
C VAL A 232 11.11 8.32 -30.70
N LEU A 233 11.02 8.11 -29.40
CA LEU A 233 9.79 7.60 -28.78
C LEU A 233 8.66 8.60 -28.92
N ALA A 234 7.47 8.12 -29.23
CA ALA A 234 6.26 8.92 -29.15
C ALA A 234 5.99 9.35 -27.72
N GLU A 235 5.47 10.55 -27.51
CA GLU A 235 5.21 11.09 -26.15
C GLU A 235 4.28 10.17 -25.34
N LEU A 236 3.30 9.55 -25.98
CA LEU A 236 2.41 8.58 -25.38
C LEU A 236 3.17 7.36 -24.85
N GLU A 237 4.14 6.84 -25.59
CA GLU A 237 4.98 5.71 -25.18
C GLU A 237 5.91 6.08 -24.02
N ILE A 238 6.43 7.31 -24.02
CA ILE A 238 7.22 7.83 -22.90
C ILE A 238 6.39 7.83 -21.62
N ASP A 239 5.15 8.31 -21.66
CA ASP A 239 4.25 8.33 -20.50
C ASP A 239 3.86 6.90 -20.06
N GLN A 240 3.69 5.97 -21.01
CA GLN A 240 3.43 4.57 -20.72
C GLN A 240 4.65 3.93 -20.01
N ILE A 241 5.86 4.11 -20.53
CA ILE A 241 7.10 3.58 -19.91
C ILE A 241 7.25 4.10 -18.48
N LYS A 242 6.99 5.40 -18.26
CA LYS A 242 7.03 5.99 -16.91
C LYS A 242 6.01 5.33 -15.98
N SER A 243 4.77 5.14 -16.45
CA SER A 243 3.72 4.51 -15.66
C SER A 243 4.06 3.06 -15.32
N ASP A 244 4.48 2.28 -16.32
CA ASP A 244 4.85 0.88 -16.14
C ASP A 244 6.01 0.70 -15.15
N ALA A 245 7.02 1.58 -15.23
CA ALA A 245 8.15 1.57 -14.29
C ALA A 245 7.71 1.84 -12.85
N ILE A 246 6.76 2.76 -12.65
CA ILE A 246 6.21 3.06 -11.31
C ILE A 246 5.39 1.88 -10.79
N ASP A 247 4.54 1.27 -11.61
CA ASP A 247 3.68 0.17 -11.23
C ASP A 247 4.51 -1.10 -10.92
N GLN A 248 5.57 -1.34 -11.68
CA GLN A 248 6.52 -2.43 -11.41
C GLN A 248 7.30 -2.17 -10.11
N ASN A 249 7.82 -0.95 -9.91
CA ASN A 249 8.50 -0.58 -8.66
C ASN A 249 7.56 -0.70 -7.46
N LEU A 250 6.30 -0.31 -7.61
CA LEU A 250 5.28 -0.44 -6.56
C LEU A 250 5.04 -1.91 -6.19
N THR A 251 4.99 -2.81 -7.17
CA THR A 251 4.86 -4.25 -6.95
C THR A 251 6.10 -4.81 -6.25
N THR A 252 7.30 -4.45 -6.71
CA THR A 252 8.56 -4.85 -6.08
C THR A 252 8.67 -4.35 -4.64
N LEU A 253 8.28 -3.10 -4.38
CA LEU A 253 8.26 -2.56 -3.01
C LEU A 253 7.29 -3.30 -2.10
N ARG A 254 6.08 -3.65 -2.59
CA ARG A 254 5.14 -4.47 -1.82
C ARG A 254 5.74 -5.83 -1.45
N ASN A 255 6.38 -6.50 -2.40
CA ASN A 255 7.06 -7.77 -2.13
C ASN A 255 8.15 -7.60 -1.07
N ARG A 256 8.99 -6.55 -1.18
CA ARG A 256 10.05 -6.27 -0.19
C ARG A 256 9.51 -5.98 1.20
N VAL A 257 8.42 -5.24 1.29
CA VAL A 257 7.78 -4.92 2.56
C VAL A 257 7.14 -6.16 3.19
N ASN A 258 6.54 -7.04 2.38
CA ASN A 258 6.01 -8.32 2.85
C ASN A 258 7.12 -9.24 3.38
N GLU A 259 8.27 -9.28 2.71
CA GLU A 259 9.45 -10.04 3.17
C GLU A 259 10.05 -9.49 4.48
N LEU A 260 9.85 -8.19 4.79
CA LEU A 260 10.19 -7.60 6.09
C LEU A 260 9.27 -8.05 7.22
N GLY A 261 8.20 -8.77 6.92
CA GLY A 261 7.22 -9.21 7.91
C GLY A 261 6.40 -8.07 8.53
N VAL A 262 6.32 -6.92 7.86
CA VAL A 262 5.56 -5.77 8.36
C VAL A 262 4.07 -6.06 8.29
N SER A 263 3.39 -5.96 9.43
CA SER A 263 1.94 -6.07 9.46
C SER A 263 1.30 -4.80 8.89
N GLU A 264 0.39 -4.98 7.91
CA GLU A 264 -0.44 -3.92 7.31
C GLU A 264 0.34 -2.72 6.72
N PRO A 265 1.33 -2.96 5.86
CA PRO A 265 2.08 -1.88 5.25
C PRO A 265 1.21 -1.13 4.22
N ILE A 266 1.46 0.17 4.07
CA ILE A 266 0.85 0.95 3.01
C ILE A 266 1.90 1.25 1.93
N VAL A 267 1.70 0.74 0.73
CA VAL A 267 2.54 1.01 -0.44
C VAL A 267 1.64 1.51 -1.56
N GLN A 268 1.71 2.81 -1.87
CA GLN A 268 0.81 3.44 -2.83
C GLN A 268 1.52 4.50 -3.68
N ARG A 269 1.04 4.65 -4.91
CA ARG A 269 1.49 5.71 -5.82
C ARG A 269 1.02 7.08 -5.32
N GLN A 270 1.91 8.07 -5.40
CA GLN A 270 1.62 9.48 -5.11
C GLN A 270 2.00 10.36 -6.30
N GLY A 271 1.01 10.91 -6.98
CA GLY A 271 1.24 11.70 -8.20
C GLY A 271 1.78 10.87 -9.36
N LYS A 272 2.62 11.50 -10.21
CA LYS A 272 3.12 10.87 -11.44
C LYS A 272 4.42 10.08 -11.27
N THR A 273 5.26 10.42 -10.27
CA THR A 273 6.63 9.88 -10.16
C THR A 273 6.99 9.36 -8.79
N ARG A 274 6.09 9.43 -7.80
CA ARG A 274 6.41 9.13 -6.41
C ARG A 274 5.63 7.94 -5.88
N ILE A 275 6.22 7.25 -4.91
CA ILE A 275 5.62 6.14 -4.15
C ILE A 275 5.77 6.46 -2.65
N VAL A 276 4.67 6.33 -1.92
CA VAL A 276 4.64 6.38 -0.46
C VAL A 276 4.73 4.97 0.07
N VAL A 277 5.63 4.76 1.03
CA VAL A 277 5.75 3.53 1.80
C VAL A 277 5.61 3.86 3.28
N GLN A 278 4.62 3.28 3.93
CA GLN A 278 4.42 3.41 5.37
C GLN A 278 4.55 2.03 6.01
N LEU A 279 5.39 1.94 7.02
CA LEU A 279 5.72 0.70 7.72
C LEU A 279 5.35 0.85 9.20
N PRO A 280 4.10 0.55 9.57
CA PRO A 280 3.69 0.62 10.96
C PRO A 280 4.48 -0.36 11.82
N GLY A 281 4.87 0.08 13.03
CA GLY A 281 5.61 -0.75 13.99
C GLY A 281 7.11 -0.91 13.72
N ILE A 282 7.63 -0.53 12.55
CA ILE A 282 9.07 -0.54 12.28
C ILE A 282 9.72 0.66 12.96
N GLN A 283 10.81 0.42 13.69
CA GLN A 283 11.59 1.47 14.35
C GLN A 283 12.99 1.64 13.74
N ASP A 284 13.56 0.58 13.17
CA ASP A 284 14.84 0.65 12.47
C ASP A 284 14.65 1.15 11.05
N THR A 285 14.78 2.46 10.90
CA THR A 285 14.70 3.14 9.60
C THR A 285 15.86 2.78 8.69
N ALA A 286 17.05 2.51 9.25
CA ALA A 286 18.24 2.23 8.46
C ALA A 286 18.14 0.86 7.78
N GLU A 287 17.66 -0.16 8.50
CA GLU A 287 17.40 -1.49 7.93
C GLU A 287 16.31 -1.44 6.86
N ALA A 288 15.18 -0.81 7.16
CA ALA A 288 14.08 -0.65 6.20
C ALA A 288 14.55 0.09 4.93
N LYS A 289 15.30 1.18 5.09
CA LYS A 289 15.86 1.96 3.99
C LYS A 289 16.85 1.15 3.14
N LYS A 290 17.69 0.34 3.80
CA LYS A 290 18.65 -0.54 3.13
C LYS A 290 17.93 -1.56 2.24
N ILE A 291 16.84 -2.18 2.72
CA ILE A 291 16.09 -3.19 1.98
C ILE A 291 15.26 -2.58 0.86
N LEU A 292 14.53 -1.49 1.14
CA LEU A 292 13.68 -0.83 0.16
C LEU A 292 14.48 -0.13 -0.94
N GLY A 293 15.60 0.50 -0.59
CA GLY A 293 16.38 1.34 -1.50
C GLY A 293 17.38 0.60 -2.37
N LYS A 294 17.71 -0.67 -2.06
CA LYS A 294 18.68 -1.41 -2.87
C LYS A 294 18.16 -1.69 -4.26
N THR A 295 18.94 -1.27 -5.25
CA THR A 295 18.68 -1.49 -6.68
C THR A 295 19.59 -2.56 -7.26
N ALA A 296 19.81 -3.63 -6.48
CA ALA A 296 20.70 -4.70 -6.88
C ALA A 296 19.95 -5.76 -7.71
N THR A 297 20.59 -6.23 -8.77
CA THR A 297 20.16 -7.37 -9.60
C THR A 297 21.33 -8.29 -9.87
N LEU A 298 21.05 -9.49 -10.38
CA LEU A 298 22.07 -10.41 -10.83
C LEU A 298 22.05 -10.54 -12.34
N GLU A 299 23.23 -10.66 -12.92
CA GLU A 299 23.44 -11.06 -14.31
C GLU A 299 24.33 -12.31 -14.34
N PHE A 300 23.97 -13.26 -15.20
CA PHE A 300 24.73 -14.49 -15.38
C PHE A 300 25.47 -14.45 -16.70
N HIS A 301 26.80 -14.61 -16.65
CA HIS A 301 27.70 -14.50 -17.79
C HIS A 301 28.63 -15.72 -17.87
N LEU A 302 29.05 -16.09 -19.08
CA LEU A 302 30.17 -17.00 -19.24
C LEU A 302 31.49 -16.25 -19.06
N GLU A 303 32.46 -16.93 -18.48
CA GLU A 303 33.84 -16.44 -18.49
C GLU A 303 34.37 -16.32 -19.93
N ALA A 304 35.10 -15.23 -20.20
CA ALA A 304 35.70 -15.01 -21.49
C ALA A 304 36.87 -15.99 -21.71
N GLN A 305 36.92 -16.59 -22.88
CA GLN A 305 38.03 -17.44 -23.29
C GLN A 305 39.15 -16.60 -23.94
N LEU A 306 40.33 -17.18 -24.09
CA LEU A 306 41.48 -16.51 -24.72
C LEU A 306 41.19 -16.05 -26.14
N ASP A 307 40.35 -16.74 -26.86
CA ASP A 307 39.93 -16.45 -28.24
C ASP A 307 38.75 -15.45 -28.32
N THR A 308 38.16 -15.07 -27.17
CA THR A 308 37.06 -14.10 -27.16
C THR A 308 37.57 -12.72 -27.57
N PRO A 309 36.95 -12.07 -28.59
CA PRO A 309 37.34 -10.73 -29.02
C PRO A 309 37.25 -9.72 -27.88
N ARG A 310 38.20 -8.79 -27.81
CA ARG A 310 38.22 -7.73 -26.77
C ARG A 310 36.98 -6.88 -26.74
N THR A 311 36.24 -6.75 -27.84
CA THR A 311 34.99 -6.01 -27.97
C THR A 311 33.77 -6.75 -27.44
N ARG A 312 33.92 -7.98 -26.92
CA ARG A 312 32.84 -8.83 -26.40
C ARG A 312 33.12 -9.33 -25.00
N LYS A 313 34.09 -8.76 -24.31
CA LYS A 313 34.45 -9.11 -22.94
C LYS A 313 34.81 -7.89 -22.13
N THR A 314 34.43 -7.91 -20.88
CA THR A 314 34.71 -6.85 -19.89
C THR A 314 35.30 -7.48 -18.64
N ASN A 315 36.30 -6.80 -18.05
CA ASN A 315 36.91 -7.23 -16.80
C ASN A 315 36.11 -6.62 -15.62
N TYR A 316 35.66 -7.48 -14.71
CA TYR A 316 34.91 -7.08 -13.51
C TYR A 316 35.70 -7.48 -12.26
N PRO A 317 35.75 -6.62 -11.23
CA PRO A 317 36.38 -6.95 -9.94
C PRO A 317 35.55 -7.98 -9.17
N PHE A 318 36.17 -8.73 -8.27
CA PHE A 318 35.47 -9.54 -7.29
C PHE A 318 34.99 -8.68 -6.12
N LYS A 319 33.76 -8.94 -5.65
CA LYS A 319 33.17 -8.24 -4.51
C LYS A 319 34.02 -8.46 -3.26
N GLY A 320 34.34 -7.38 -2.55
CA GLY A 320 35.09 -7.44 -1.29
C GLY A 320 36.56 -7.86 -1.39
N GLN A 321 37.06 -8.20 -2.58
CA GLN A 321 38.45 -8.64 -2.77
C GLN A 321 39.23 -7.65 -3.64
N PRO A 322 40.19 -6.93 -3.09
CA PRO A 322 41.11 -6.10 -3.91
C PRO A 322 42.04 -7.02 -4.69
N GLY A 323 41.94 -7.01 -6.02
CA GLY A 323 42.77 -7.84 -6.88
C GLY A 323 42.38 -7.73 -8.35
N PRO A 324 43.12 -8.44 -9.24
CA PRO A 324 42.72 -8.53 -10.64
C PRO A 324 41.38 -9.25 -10.72
N GLY A 325 40.41 -8.62 -11.37
CA GLY A 325 39.09 -9.20 -11.62
C GLY A 325 39.15 -10.38 -12.61
N ALA A 326 38.00 -10.81 -13.08
CA ALA A 326 37.89 -11.80 -14.13
C ALA A 326 37.16 -11.22 -15.36
N GLU A 327 37.61 -11.66 -16.54
CA GLU A 327 36.99 -11.26 -17.81
C GLU A 327 35.75 -12.10 -18.07
N LEU A 328 34.60 -11.46 -18.15
CA LEU A 328 33.34 -12.09 -18.51
C LEU A 328 32.92 -11.67 -19.93
N GLN A 329 32.17 -12.53 -20.61
CA GLN A 329 31.53 -12.19 -21.87
C GLN A 329 30.43 -11.17 -21.64
N ASP A 330 30.30 -10.16 -22.50
CA ASP A 330 29.25 -9.13 -22.37
C ASP A 330 27.84 -9.67 -22.58
N ALA A 331 27.72 -10.86 -23.18
CA ALA A 331 26.41 -11.49 -23.39
C ALA A 331 25.83 -12.03 -22.08
N VAL A 332 24.73 -11.43 -21.65
CA VAL A 332 23.95 -11.87 -20.49
C VAL A 332 23.18 -13.15 -20.86
N ILE A 333 23.36 -14.22 -20.11
CA ILE A 333 22.61 -15.47 -20.28
C ILE A 333 21.17 -15.28 -19.78
N LEU A 334 21.06 -14.76 -18.55
CA LEU A 334 19.79 -14.40 -17.92
C LEU A 334 20.03 -13.35 -16.82
N GLY A 335 18.99 -12.59 -16.49
CA GLY A 335 18.98 -11.61 -15.43
C GLY A 335 18.25 -12.11 -14.18
N GLY A 336 18.27 -11.32 -13.13
CA GLY A 336 17.58 -11.61 -11.88
C GLY A 336 16.04 -11.59 -11.99
N ASP A 337 15.49 -11.02 -13.03
CA ASP A 337 14.07 -11.01 -13.37
C ASP A 337 13.48 -12.39 -13.67
N GLN A 338 14.34 -13.36 -14.00
CA GLN A 338 13.96 -14.76 -14.29
C GLN A 338 14.12 -15.68 -13.08
N VAL A 339 14.42 -15.14 -11.92
CA VAL A 339 14.45 -15.88 -10.65
C VAL A 339 13.04 -15.98 -10.09
N ALA A 340 12.50 -17.18 -10.01
CA ALA A 340 11.18 -17.43 -9.42
C ALA A 340 11.25 -17.47 -7.89
N THR A 341 12.27 -18.14 -7.31
CA THR A 341 12.51 -18.15 -5.86
C THR A 341 14.00 -18.16 -5.55
N ALA A 342 14.36 -17.62 -4.41
CA ALA A 342 15.72 -17.66 -3.87
C ALA A 342 15.66 -17.88 -2.36
N GLN A 343 16.52 -18.76 -1.83
CA GLN A 343 16.51 -19.12 -0.43
C GLN A 343 17.93 -19.20 0.12
N ALA A 344 18.19 -18.47 1.21
CA ALA A 344 19.44 -18.60 1.94
C ALA A 344 19.53 -20.00 2.60
N SER A 345 20.72 -20.59 2.59
CA SER A 345 20.98 -21.93 3.10
C SER A 345 22.46 -22.05 3.47
N PHE A 346 22.82 -23.20 4.02
CA PHE A 346 24.23 -23.56 4.25
C PHE A 346 24.59 -24.79 3.41
N ASP A 347 25.84 -24.84 2.97
CA ASP A 347 26.37 -26.03 2.32
C ASP A 347 26.73 -27.13 3.34
N GLU A 348 27.25 -28.27 2.85
CA GLU A 348 27.65 -29.40 3.71
C GLU A 348 28.80 -29.06 4.67
N ASN A 349 29.53 -27.97 4.42
CA ASN A 349 30.63 -27.48 5.25
C ASN A 349 30.20 -26.34 6.20
N GLY A 350 28.90 -25.96 6.22
CA GLY A 350 28.38 -24.86 7.00
C GLY A 350 28.66 -23.49 6.40
N LEU A 351 29.08 -23.40 5.11
CA LEU A 351 29.29 -22.12 4.43
C LEU A 351 27.97 -21.59 3.86
N PRO A 352 27.76 -20.26 3.92
CA PRO A 352 26.53 -19.65 3.42
C PRO A 352 26.39 -19.81 1.90
N GLN A 353 25.20 -20.15 1.44
CA GLN A 353 24.83 -20.26 0.04
C GLN A 353 23.42 -19.75 -0.21
N VAL A 354 23.09 -19.48 -1.48
CA VAL A 354 21.72 -19.19 -1.91
C VAL A 354 21.27 -20.22 -2.92
N ASN A 355 20.19 -20.93 -2.63
CA ASN A 355 19.51 -21.81 -3.56
C ASN A 355 18.58 -20.97 -4.45
N ILE A 356 18.71 -21.12 -5.77
CA ILE A 356 17.93 -20.37 -6.75
C ILE A 356 17.08 -21.33 -7.57
N THR A 357 15.82 -20.96 -7.77
CA THR A 357 14.92 -21.59 -8.73
C THR A 357 14.53 -20.54 -9.77
N LEU A 358 14.77 -20.85 -11.03
CA LEU A 358 14.38 -20.04 -12.18
C LEU A 358 12.97 -20.34 -12.63
N ASP A 359 12.36 -19.41 -13.34
CA ASP A 359 11.15 -19.67 -14.10
C ASP A 359 11.42 -20.63 -15.28
N GLY A 360 10.35 -21.07 -15.96
CA GLY A 360 10.48 -22.03 -17.05
C GLY A 360 11.29 -21.50 -18.24
N GLN A 361 11.26 -20.20 -18.51
CA GLN A 361 12.01 -19.58 -19.59
C GLN A 361 13.48 -19.42 -19.22
N GLY A 362 13.76 -18.95 -18.01
CA GLY A 362 15.10 -18.85 -17.45
C GLY A 362 15.82 -20.18 -17.37
N GLY A 363 15.13 -21.21 -16.86
CA GLY A 363 15.67 -22.57 -16.82
C GLY A 363 16.04 -23.10 -18.21
N GLY A 364 15.19 -22.85 -19.21
CA GLY A 364 15.48 -23.21 -20.60
C GLY A 364 16.68 -22.46 -21.20
N ARG A 365 16.84 -21.15 -20.88
CA ARG A 365 18.02 -20.35 -21.31
C ARG A 365 19.28 -20.84 -20.62
N MET A 366 19.24 -21.05 -19.30
CA MET A 366 20.37 -21.53 -18.52
C MET A 366 20.83 -22.91 -19.03
N HIS A 367 19.89 -23.83 -19.28
CA HIS A 367 20.22 -25.16 -19.81
C HIS A 367 20.91 -25.09 -21.17
N ARG A 368 20.41 -24.30 -22.12
CA ARG A 368 21.05 -24.12 -23.43
C ARG A 368 22.45 -23.52 -23.35
N ALA A 369 22.63 -22.51 -22.49
CA ALA A 369 23.91 -21.85 -22.31
C ALA A 369 24.95 -22.78 -21.66
N THR A 370 24.55 -23.56 -20.65
CA THR A 370 25.49 -24.38 -19.88
C THR A 370 25.78 -25.74 -20.53
N ARG A 371 24.83 -26.32 -21.29
CA ARG A 371 25.02 -27.60 -21.99
C ARG A 371 26.20 -27.59 -22.95
N GLY A 372 26.42 -26.48 -23.66
CA GLY A 372 27.54 -26.31 -24.61
C GLY A 372 28.84 -25.81 -23.98
N ASN A 373 28.85 -25.55 -22.66
CA ASN A 373 29.96 -24.91 -21.96
C ASN A 373 30.37 -25.65 -20.68
N ILE A 374 30.17 -26.97 -20.63
CA ILE A 374 30.65 -27.81 -19.52
C ILE A 374 32.17 -27.73 -19.42
N GLY A 375 32.69 -27.57 -18.21
CA GLY A 375 34.12 -27.37 -17.94
C GLY A 375 34.56 -25.89 -17.96
N LYS A 376 33.76 -24.99 -18.52
CA LYS A 376 34.00 -23.52 -18.43
C LYS A 376 33.43 -22.95 -17.14
N ARG A 377 33.80 -21.70 -16.84
CA ARG A 377 33.27 -21.02 -15.65
C ARG A 377 32.09 -20.14 -15.98
N LEU A 378 31.10 -20.12 -15.06
CA LEU A 378 29.93 -19.26 -15.04
C LEU A 378 30.15 -18.18 -13.98
N GLY A 379 30.11 -16.94 -14.37
CA GLY A 379 30.19 -15.78 -13.49
C GLY A 379 28.81 -15.31 -13.10
N VAL A 380 28.61 -15.05 -11.82
CA VAL A 380 27.45 -14.35 -11.27
C VAL A 380 27.87 -12.93 -10.94
N LEU A 381 27.38 -11.98 -11.71
CA LEU A 381 27.68 -10.57 -11.60
C LEU A 381 26.61 -9.88 -10.77
N PHE A 382 26.99 -9.24 -9.71
CA PHE A 382 26.13 -8.39 -8.90
C PHE A 382 26.15 -6.98 -9.50
N VAL A 383 24.99 -6.49 -9.88
CA VAL A 383 24.83 -5.17 -10.48
C VAL A 383 24.05 -4.30 -9.51
N GLU A 384 24.69 -3.31 -8.94
CA GLU A 384 24.10 -2.34 -8.02
C GLU A 384 24.09 -0.96 -8.68
N GLN A 385 22.92 -0.32 -8.72
CA GLN A 385 22.81 1.06 -9.16
C GLN A 385 22.96 1.99 -7.97
N LYS A 386 23.92 2.92 -8.03
CA LYS A 386 24.13 3.96 -7.03
C LYS A 386 23.91 5.32 -7.64
N THR A 387 23.37 6.22 -6.83
CA THR A 387 23.17 7.61 -7.23
C THR A 387 24.17 8.49 -6.48
N ARG A 388 24.86 9.37 -7.20
CA ARG A 388 25.69 10.42 -6.63
C ARG A 388 25.18 11.79 -7.05
N THR A 389 25.32 12.76 -6.17
CA THR A 389 25.02 14.15 -6.49
C THR A 389 26.25 14.77 -7.16
N LYS A 390 26.11 15.16 -8.41
CA LYS A 390 27.09 15.96 -9.16
C LYS A 390 26.60 17.38 -9.20
N TYR A 391 27.46 18.35 -9.00
CA TYR A 391 27.11 19.76 -9.12
C TYR A 391 27.54 20.25 -10.51
N GLU A 392 26.57 20.68 -11.29
CA GLU A 392 26.82 21.39 -12.56
C GLU A 392 26.51 22.86 -12.42
N ILE A 393 27.29 23.69 -13.12
CA ILE A 393 27.12 25.14 -13.13
C ILE A 393 26.20 25.45 -14.31
N ASP A 394 25.04 26.07 -14.03
CA ASP A 394 24.13 26.53 -15.07
C ASP A 394 24.69 27.75 -15.83
N ASP A 395 24.04 28.14 -16.92
CA ASP A 395 24.42 29.31 -17.73
C ASP A 395 24.42 30.63 -16.94
N SER A 396 23.84 30.64 -15.74
CA SER A 396 23.82 31.79 -14.81
C SER A 396 24.94 31.74 -13.76
N GLY A 397 25.81 30.73 -13.79
CA GLY A 397 26.92 30.54 -12.84
C GLY A 397 26.51 29.94 -11.49
N LYS A 398 25.26 29.45 -11.35
CA LYS A 398 24.75 28.84 -10.12
C LYS A 398 24.98 27.33 -10.15
N GLN A 399 25.53 26.79 -9.07
CA GLN A 399 25.66 25.34 -8.90
C GLN A 399 24.30 24.69 -8.71
N MET A 400 23.92 23.81 -9.64
CA MET A 400 22.70 22.98 -9.54
C MET A 400 23.10 21.54 -9.24
N PRO A 401 22.51 20.89 -8.23
CA PRO A 401 22.76 19.50 -7.96
C PRO A 401 22.05 18.64 -9.02
N ILE A 402 22.82 17.91 -9.81
CA ILE A 402 22.32 16.89 -10.74
C ILE A 402 22.60 15.52 -10.14
N LEU A 403 21.61 14.67 -10.15
CA LEU A 403 21.74 13.29 -9.69
C LEU A 403 22.20 12.41 -10.85
N GLU A 404 23.37 11.83 -10.72
CA GLU A 404 23.92 10.90 -11.67
C GLU A 404 23.83 9.48 -11.12
N THR A 405 23.09 8.61 -11.79
CA THR A 405 23.01 7.18 -11.46
C THR A 405 24.11 6.43 -12.23
N TYR A 406 24.90 5.64 -11.53
CA TYR A 406 25.95 4.81 -12.10
C TYR A 406 25.86 3.38 -11.58
N GLU A 407 26.33 2.43 -12.38
CA GLU A 407 26.31 1.01 -12.04
C GLU A 407 27.65 0.57 -11.46
N ILE A 408 27.59 -0.15 -10.35
CA ILE A 408 28.71 -0.92 -9.82
C ILE A 408 28.45 -2.38 -10.17
N LYS A 409 29.40 -2.98 -10.89
CA LYS A 409 29.33 -4.37 -11.30
C LYS A 409 30.48 -5.15 -10.69
N GLU A 410 30.17 -6.14 -9.85
CA GLU A 410 31.15 -6.94 -9.12
C GLU A 410 30.80 -8.42 -9.21
N ILE A 411 31.79 -9.29 -9.35
CA ILE A 411 31.62 -10.74 -9.39
C ILE A 411 31.45 -11.25 -7.96
N ILE A 412 30.30 -11.89 -7.66
CA ILE A 412 30.08 -12.56 -6.36
C ILE A 412 30.44 -14.04 -6.40
N SER A 413 30.37 -14.67 -7.57
CA SER A 413 30.72 -16.08 -7.73
C SER A 413 31.22 -16.36 -9.14
N LEU A 414 32.26 -17.18 -9.23
CA LEU A 414 32.80 -17.67 -10.49
C LEU A 414 33.05 -19.18 -10.39
N ALA A 415 32.05 -19.96 -10.78
CA ALA A 415 32.00 -21.40 -10.55
C ALA A 415 32.10 -22.20 -11.85
N THR A 416 32.81 -23.35 -11.81
CA THR A 416 32.92 -24.25 -12.97
C THR A 416 31.59 -24.99 -13.21
N ILE A 417 31.11 -24.98 -14.44
CA ILE A 417 29.95 -25.70 -14.91
C ILE A 417 30.28 -27.19 -14.95
N ARG A 418 29.84 -27.97 -13.98
CA ARG A 418 30.09 -29.43 -13.91
C ARG A 418 29.11 -30.25 -14.73
N ALA A 419 27.89 -29.73 -14.91
CA ALA A 419 26.81 -30.35 -15.70
C ALA A 419 25.92 -29.23 -16.27
N ALA A 420 25.09 -29.57 -17.27
CA ALA A 420 24.07 -28.65 -17.75
C ALA A 420 23.12 -28.27 -16.61
N LEU A 421 23.03 -26.98 -16.29
CA LEU A 421 22.15 -26.46 -15.24
C LEU A 421 20.72 -26.46 -15.73
N GLY A 422 19.79 -26.77 -14.82
CA GLY A 422 18.34 -26.74 -15.08
C GLY A 422 17.69 -25.49 -14.52
N THR A 423 16.49 -25.68 -13.96
CA THR A 423 15.74 -24.62 -13.29
C THR A 423 16.25 -24.31 -11.88
N THR A 424 16.99 -25.24 -11.24
CA THR A 424 17.51 -25.08 -9.89
C THR A 424 19.02 -25.17 -9.85
N PHE A 425 19.66 -24.26 -9.13
CA PHE A 425 21.10 -24.27 -8.86
C PHE A 425 21.38 -23.46 -7.59
N ARG A 426 22.64 -23.46 -7.14
CA ARG A 426 23.07 -22.74 -5.94
C ARG A 426 24.21 -21.79 -6.24
N ILE A 427 24.20 -20.63 -5.58
CA ILE A 427 25.31 -19.68 -5.54
C ILE A 427 26.06 -19.91 -4.23
N THR A 428 27.36 -20.15 -4.33
CA THR A 428 28.29 -20.35 -3.22
C THR A 428 29.38 -19.28 -3.25
N GLY A 429 30.16 -19.18 -2.18
CA GLY A 429 31.27 -18.20 -2.09
C GLY A 429 30.80 -16.85 -1.51
N LEU A 430 29.76 -16.86 -0.68
CA LEU A 430 29.28 -15.73 0.07
C LEU A 430 30.03 -15.61 1.41
N ASP A 431 30.32 -14.38 1.83
CA ASP A 431 31.18 -14.12 2.98
C ASP A 431 30.48 -14.33 4.34
N SER A 432 29.14 -14.17 4.38
CA SER A 432 28.38 -14.25 5.63
C SER A 432 26.95 -14.74 5.44
N PRO A 433 26.33 -15.30 6.51
CA PRO A 433 24.91 -15.65 6.51
C PRO A 433 24.00 -14.44 6.26
N SER A 434 24.38 -13.26 6.76
CA SER A 434 23.66 -12.02 6.51
C SER A 434 23.67 -11.64 5.02
N GLU A 435 24.78 -11.84 4.33
CA GLU A 435 24.90 -11.59 2.88
C GLU A 435 24.04 -12.56 2.07
N SER A 436 24.01 -13.84 2.43
CA SER A 436 23.18 -14.84 1.75
C SER A 436 21.68 -14.55 1.96
N SER A 437 21.27 -14.16 3.18
CA SER A 437 19.89 -13.77 3.48
C SER A 437 19.46 -12.52 2.72
N GLU A 438 20.31 -11.50 2.70
CA GLU A 438 20.07 -10.27 1.96
C GLU A 438 19.97 -10.50 0.44
N LEU A 439 20.88 -11.30 -0.11
CA LEU A 439 20.87 -11.66 -1.53
C LEU A 439 19.60 -12.45 -1.89
N ALA A 440 19.23 -13.43 -1.08
CA ALA A 440 18.02 -14.22 -1.27
C ALA A 440 16.76 -13.34 -1.22
N LEU A 441 16.69 -12.39 -0.27
CA LEU A 441 15.58 -11.44 -0.15
C LEU A 441 15.48 -10.54 -1.38
N LEU A 442 16.59 -9.96 -1.83
CA LEU A 442 16.60 -9.09 -3.03
C LEU A 442 16.16 -9.83 -4.29
N LEU A 443 16.56 -11.09 -4.43
CA LEU A 443 16.18 -11.93 -5.57
C LEU A 443 14.70 -12.31 -5.55
N ARG A 444 14.16 -12.69 -4.39
CA ARG A 444 12.72 -13.01 -4.25
C ARG A 444 11.84 -11.79 -4.48
N ALA A 445 12.21 -10.67 -3.88
CA ALA A 445 11.45 -9.43 -3.99
C ALA A 445 11.49 -8.80 -5.38
N GLY A 446 12.45 -9.20 -6.21
CA GLY A 446 12.61 -8.72 -7.58
C GLY A 446 13.44 -7.45 -7.71
N ALA A 447 13.90 -7.20 -8.93
CA ALA A 447 14.61 -6.00 -9.30
C ALA A 447 13.66 -4.81 -9.47
N LEU A 448 14.13 -3.61 -9.11
CA LEU A 448 13.43 -2.38 -9.43
C LEU A 448 13.54 -2.08 -10.92
N ALA A 449 12.44 -1.69 -11.55
CA ALA A 449 12.42 -1.30 -12.97
C ALA A 449 13.21 0.00 -13.22
N ALA A 450 13.24 0.87 -12.22
CA ALA A 450 14.01 2.09 -12.21
C ALA A 450 14.54 2.39 -10.81
N PRO A 451 15.70 3.05 -10.70
CA PRO A 451 16.22 3.52 -9.42
C PRO A 451 15.21 4.42 -8.70
N MET A 452 15.27 4.42 -7.38
CA MET A 452 14.45 5.29 -6.57
C MET A 452 15.31 6.01 -5.54
N ARG A 453 14.91 7.23 -5.19
CA ARG A 453 15.52 8.00 -4.11
C ARG A 453 14.53 8.31 -3.00
N PHE A 454 15.00 8.35 -1.79
CA PHE A 454 14.22 8.83 -0.65
C PHE A 454 14.16 10.36 -0.69
N VAL A 455 12.95 10.90 -0.82
CA VAL A 455 12.69 12.34 -0.84
C VAL A 455 12.36 12.85 0.55
N GLU A 456 11.58 12.04 1.29
CA GLU A 456 11.17 12.35 2.66
C GLU A 456 11.27 11.06 3.49
N GLU A 457 11.74 11.22 4.71
CA GLU A 457 11.80 10.19 5.73
C GLU A 457 11.26 10.77 7.02
N ARG A 458 10.27 10.11 7.59
CA ARG A 458 9.66 10.52 8.86
C ARG A 458 9.46 9.30 9.73
N THR A 459 9.92 9.36 10.96
CA THR A 459 9.72 8.33 11.98
C THR A 459 8.76 8.84 13.04
N VAL A 460 7.78 8.03 13.39
CA VAL A 460 6.85 8.27 14.49
C VAL A 460 7.11 7.21 15.55
N GLY A 461 7.50 7.64 16.74
CA GLY A 461 7.72 6.72 17.87
C GLY A 461 6.39 6.11 18.35
N PRO A 462 6.38 4.87 18.86
CA PRO A 462 5.17 4.23 19.39
C PRO A 462 4.55 5.00 20.56
N SER A 463 5.36 5.58 21.44
CA SER A 463 4.89 6.43 22.55
C SER A 463 4.11 7.64 22.06
N LEU A 464 4.58 8.30 21.00
CA LEU A 464 3.89 9.42 20.37
C LEU A 464 2.53 8.99 19.78
N GLY A 465 2.45 7.77 19.24
CA GLY A 465 1.20 7.20 18.76
C GLY A 465 0.20 6.98 19.89
N ALA A 466 0.63 6.41 21.02
CA ALA A 466 -0.21 6.20 22.19
C ALA A 466 -0.71 7.54 22.77
N ASP A 467 0.17 8.52 22.95
CA ASP A 467 -0.20 9.87 23.43
C ASP A 467 -1.23 10.55 22.50
N ASN A 468 -1.09 10.37 21.18
CA ASN A 468 -2.04 10.89 20.20
C ASN A 468 -3.42 10.21 20.30
N ILE A 469 -3.46 8.91 20.56
CA ILE A 469 -4.72 8.16 20.77
C ILE A 469 -5.40 8.68 22.03
N ASP A 470 -4.69 8.76 23.15
CA ASP A 470 -5.24 9.20 24.43
C ASP A 470 -5.77 10.64 24.36
N ALA A 471 -5.00 11.55 23.76
CA ALA A 471 -5.43 12.93 23.53
C ALA A 471 -6.64 13.01 22.59
N GLY A 472 -6.67 12.16 21.54
CA GLY A 472 -7.77 12.09 20.59
C GLY A 472 -9.05 11.57 21.22
N ILE A 473 -8.98 10.49 22.00
CA ILE A 473 -10.12 9.90 22.74
C ILE A 473 -10.66 10.91 23.76
N LEU A 474 -9.80 11.51 24.58
CA LEU A 474 -10.20 12.51 25.58
C LEU A 474 -10.90 13.71 24.91
N SER A 475 -10.39 14.20 23.78
CA SER A 475 -10.99 15.29 23.04
C SER A 475 -12.37 14.93 22.49
N MET A 476 -12.52 13.71 21.99
CA MET A 476 -13.79 13.19 21.48
C MET A 476 -14.82 13.00 22.60
N GLU A 477 -14.40 12.42 23.73
CA GLU A 477 -15.28 12.21 24.91
C GLU A 477 -15.76 13.55 25.47
N LEU A 478 -14.85 14.51 25.66
CA LEU A 478 -15.20 15.84 26.17
C LEU A 478 -16.14 16.59 25.23
N GLY A 479 -15.81 16.58 23.92
CA GLY A 479 -16.63 17.21 22.88
C GLY A 479 -18.02 16.61 22.81
N MET A 480 -18.12 15.27 22.83
CA MET A 480 -19.37 14.54 22.83
C MET A 480 -20.20 14.83 24.10
N ALA A 481 -19.56 14.79 25.27
CA ALA A 481 -20.25 15.07 26.54
C ALA A 481 -20.85 16.47 26.58
N LEU A 482 -20.11 17.49 26.14
CA LEU A 482 -20.61 18.87 26.07
C LEU A 482 -21.80 19.00 25.11
N VAL A 483 -21.71 18.39 23.95
CA VAL A 483 -22.77 18.40 22.94
C VAL A 483 -24.03 17.68 23.45
N LEU A 484 -23.89 16.49 24.03
CA LEU A 484 -24.99 15.73 24.60
C LEU A 484 -25.70 16.50 25.72
N LEU A 485 -24.93 17.11 26.62
CA LEU A 485 -25.44 17.90 27.72
C LEU A 485 -26.24 19.12 27.20
N PHE A 486 -25.69 19.83 26.22
CA PHE A 486 -26.37 20.97 25.60
C PHE A 486 -27.70 20.55 24.95
N ILE A 487 -27.70 19.48 24.15
CA ILE A 487 -28.91 19.04 23.44
C ILE A 487 -29.97 18.54 24.40
N LEU A 488 -29.59 17.77 25.42
CA LEU A 488 -30.52 17.26 26.44
C LEU A 488 -31.17 18.41 27.20
N PHE A 489 -30.41 19.40 27.58
CA PHE A 489 -30.92 20.56 28.30
C PHE A 489 -31.86 21.44 27.45
N TYR A 490 -31.46 21.71 26.19
CA TYR A 490 -32.15 22.65 25.31
C TYR A 490 -33.38 22.04 24.64
N TYR A 491 -33.31 20.76 24.17
CA TYR A 491 -34.38 20.08 23.40
C TYR A 491 -35.15 19.02 24.18
N ARG A 492 -34.83 18.78 25.45
CA ARG A 492 -35.52 17.86 26.34
C ARG A 492 -35.75 16.47 25.71
N VAL A 493 -37.02 16.06 25.45
CA VAL A 493 -37.37 14.73 24.88
C VAL A 493 -36.80 14.55 23.47
N PHE A 494 -36.85 15.60 22.65
CA PHE A 494 -36.18 15.57 21.33
C PHE A 494 -34.67 15.52 21.47
N GLY A 495 -34.13 16.10 22.55
CA GLY A 495 -32.73 15.98 22.92
C GLY A 495 -32.33 14.53 23.22
N ILE A 496 -33.16 13.74 23.90
CA ILE A 496 -32.90 12.31 24.11
C ILE A 496 -32.86 11.56 22.77
N ALA A 497 -33.78 11.86 21.85
CA ALA A 497 -33.78 11.26 20.51
C ALA A 497 -32.50 11.57 19.75
N ALA A 498 -32.05 12.84 19.78
CA ALA A 498 -30.80 13.26 19.13
C ALA A 498 -29.56 12.63 19.77
N SER A 499 -29.55 12.51 21.11
CA SER A 499 -28.44 11.87 21.83
C SER A 499 -28.29 10.38 21.48
N LEU A 500 -29.41 9.66 21.42
CA LEU A 500 -29.43 8.26 20.97
C LEU A 500 -28.97 8.14 19.51
N ALA A 501 -29.47 9.01 18.63
CA ALA A 501 -29.08 9.02 17.23
C ALA A 501 -27.56 9.31 17.04
N LEU A 502 -27.00 10.21 17.85
CA LEU A 502 -25.60 10.52 17.86
C LEU A 502 -24.74 9.32 18.32
N SER A 503 -25.15 8.66 19.42
CA SER A 503 -24.47 7.44 19.88
C SER A 503 -24.52 6.34 18.82
N PHE A 504 -25.65 6.14 18.17
CA PHE A 504 -25.77 5.18 17.07
C PHE A 504 -24.95 5.57 15.85
N ASN A 505 -24.83 6.87 15.56
CA ASN A 505 -23.99 7.36 14.48
C ASN A 505 -22.52 6.97 14.67
N ILE A 506 -21.99 7.13 15.88
CA ILE A 506 -20.60 6.75 16.19
C ILE A 506 -20.42 5.23 16.07
N ILE A 507 -21.34 4.44 16.62
CA ILE A 507 -21.30 2.98 16.50
C ILE A 507 -21.29 2.55 15.02
N LEU A 508 -22.18 3.11 14.21
CA LEU A 508 -22.25 2.81 12.79
C LEU A 508 -21.02 3.27 12.02
N LEU A 509 -20.45 4.44 12.36
CA LEU A 509 -19.23 4.94 11.76
C LEU A 509 -18.08 3.96 12.02
N ILE A 510 -17.86 3.56 13.28
CA ILE A 510 -16.83 2.59 13.65
C ILE A 510 -17.07 1.24 12.95
N ALA A 511 -18.32 0.76 12.94
CA ALA A 511 -18.68 -0.49 12.27
C ALA A 511 -18.36 -0.47 10.77
N VAL A 512 -18.73 0.60 10.07
CA VAL A 512 -18.47 0.73 8.62
C VAL A 512 -16.97 0.84 8.36
N MET A 513 -16.23 1.56 9.20
CA MET A 513 -14.76 1.60 9.10
C MET A 513 -14.13 0.21 9.27
N SER A 514 -14.62 -0.58 10.23
CA SER A 514 -14.18 -1.96 10.45
C SER A 514 -14.51 -2.87 9.27
N ILE A 515 -15.74 -2.83 8.75
CA ILE A 515 -16.18 -3.62 7.58
C ILE A 515 -15.34 -3.30 6.33
N LEU A 516 -15.00 -2.03 6.12
CA LEU A 516 -14.20 -1.59 4.99
C LEU A 516 -12.70 -1.76 5.22
N SER A 517 -12.27 -2.26 6.39
CA SER A 517 -10.87 -2.31 6.82
C SER A 517 -10.17 -0.96 6.63
N ALA A 518 -10.88 0.14 6.89
CA ALA A 518 -10.39 1.50 6.70
C ALA A 518 -9.39 1.86 7.79
N THR A 519 -8.35 2.62 7.41
CA THR A 519 -7.30 3.02 8.33
C THR A 519 -7.68 4.31 9.07
N LEU A 520 -7.77 4.25 10.40
CA LEU A 520 -7.93 5.42 11.26
C LEU A 520 -6.59 6.14 11.41
N THR A 521 -6.57 7.44 11.08
CA THR A 521 -5.41 8.33 11.24
C THR A 521 -5.72 9.43 12.26
N LEU A 522 -4.72 10.17 12.74
CA LEU A 522 -4.96 11.31 13.64
C LEU A 522 -5.92 12.35 13.02
N PRO A 523 -5.77 12.79 11.75
CA PRO A 523 -6.79 13.59 11.09
C PRO A 523 -8.13 12.87 10.93
N GLY A 524 -8.14 11.52 10.84
CA GLY A 524 -9.37 10.73 10.84
C GLY A 524 -10.15 10.86 12.14
N ILE A 525 -9.47 10.89 13.31
CA ILE A 525 -10.11 11.17 14.60
C ILE A 525 -10.74 12.57 14.59
N ALA A 526 -10.02 13.58 14.08
CA ALA A 526 -10.58 14.91 13.89
C ALA A 526 -11.83 14.90 12.98
N GLY A 527 -11.84 14.05 11.94
CA GLY A 527 -13.00 13.80 11.09
C GLY A 527 -14.19 13.23 11.84
N ILE A 528 -13.96 12.31 12.79
CA ILE A 528 -15.02 11.78 13.67
C ILE A 528 -15.62 12.90 14.52
N VAL A 529 -14.78 13.71 15.17
CA VAL A 529 -15.23 14.86 16.00
C VAL A 529 -16.04 15.86 15.17
N LEU A 530 -15.58 16.17 13.96
CA LEU A 530 -16.31 17.03 13.03
C LEU A 530 -17.68 16.43 12.65
N THR A 531 -17.72 15.13 12.39
CA THR A 531 -18.98 14.42 12.06
C THR A 531 -19.98 14.44 13.21
N VAL A 532 -19.53 14.35 14.45
CA VAL A 532 -20.36 14.52 15.65
C VAL A 532 -21.06 15.88 15.61
N GLY A 533 -20.32 16.95 15.31
CA GLY A 533 -20.91 18.29 15.15
C GLY A 533 -21.96 18.36 14.05
N MET A 534 -21.66 17.82 12.87
CA MET A 534 -22.60 17.82 11.73
C MET A 534 -23.86 16.94 11.98
N ALA A 535 -23.71 15.82 12.69
CA ALA A 535 -24.83 14.97 13.04
C ALA A 535 -25.83 15.69 13.97
N VAL A 536 -25.32 16.53 14.86
CA VAL A 536 -26.11 17.38 15.74
C VAL A 536 -26.84 18.47 14.94
N ASP A 537 -26.17 19.12 14.00
CA ASP A 537 -26.75 20.19 13.19
C ASP A 537 -27.98 19.70 12.40
N ALA A 538 -27.92 18.51 11.82
CA ALA A 538 -29.06 17.88 11.15
C ALA A 538 -30.29 17.74 12.09
N ASN A 539 -30.05 17.31 13.34
CA ASN A 539 -31.13 17.17 14.35
C ASN A 539 -31.67 18.52 14.78
N VAL A 540 -30.80 19.52 15.02
CA VAL A 540 -31.18 20.88 15.36
C VAL A 540 -32.05 21.50 14.26
N LEU A 541 -31.69 21.31 12.99
CA LEU A 541 -32.47 21.78 11.85
C LEU A 541 -33.86 21.16 11.80
N ILE A 542 -33.96 19.82 11.99
CA ILE A 542 -35.26 19.11 12.06
C ILE A 542 -36.12 19.70 13.19
N PHE A 543 -35.57 19.82 14.40
CA PHE A 543 -36.30 20.30 15.56
C PHE A 543 -36.75 21.77 15.42
N SER A 544 -35.94 22.62 14.84
CA SER A 544 -36.28 23.98 14.51
C SER A 544 -37.47 24.06 13.54
N ARG A 545 -37.45 23.21 12.49
CA ARG A 545 -38.57 23.10 11.55
C ARG A 545 -39.85 22.60 12.21
N VAL A 546 -39.77 21.63 13.14
CA VAL A 546 -40.93 21.17 13.93
C VAL A 546 -41.48 22.33 14.76
N ARG A 547 -40.63 23.14 15.43
CA ARG A 547 -41.06 24.33 16.17
C ARG A 547 -41.75 25.37 15.29
N GLU A 548 -41.22 25.62 14.10
CA GLU A 548 -41.84 26.54 13.12
C GLU A 548 -43.25 26.07 12.70
N GLU A 549 -43.42 24.76 12.44
CA GLU A 549 -44.71 24.20 12.04
C GLU A 549 -45.73 24.24 13.20
N LEU A 550 -45.27 24.04 14.44
CA LEU A 550 -46.10 24.24 15.63
C LEU A 550 -46.52 25.71 15.79
N ALA A 551 -45.60 26.66 15.58
CA ALA A 551 -45.91 28.09 15.65
C ALA A 551 -46.90 28.52 14.56
N ARG A 552 -46.97 27.82 13.43
CA ARG A 552 -47.97 28.01 12.36
C ARG A 552 -49.35 27.41 12.70
N GLY A 553 -49.51 26.83 13.90
CA GLY A 553 -50.78 26.29 14.37
C GLY A 553 -51.10 24.86 13.91
N ARG A 554 -50.12 24.10 13.39
CA ARG A 554 -50.29 22.69 13.05
C ARG A 554 -50.44 21.84 14.30
N LYS A 555 -51.18 20.75 14.18
CA LYS A 555 -51.28 19.74 15.25
C LYS A 555 -49.90 19.11 15.51
N PRO A 556 -49.60 18.72 16.75
CA PRO A 556 -48.28 18.23 17.13
C PRO A 556 -47.69 17.11 16.23
N LEU A 557 -48.47 16.08 15.89
CA LEU A 557 -48.04 14.97 15.04
C LEU A 557 -47.81 15.40 13.59
N ASP A 558 -48.71 16.26 13.05
CA ASP A 558 -48.55 16.79 11.69
C ASP A 558 -47.36 17.76 11.59
N ALA A 559 -47.03 18.48 12.67
CA ALA A 559 -45.88 19.35 12.75
C ALA A 559 -44.57 18.54 12.76
N ILE A 560 -44.53 17.38 13.43
CA ILE A 560 -43.39 16.46 13.38
C ILE A 560 -43.17 16.02 11.94
N ASP A 561 -44.16 15.44 11.28
CA ASP A 561 -44.04 14.92 9.91
C ASP A 561 -43.60 16.02 8.93
N ALA A 562 -44.25 17.18 8.97
CA ALA A 562 -43.92 18.31 8.13
C ALA A 562 -42.52 18.87 8.39
N GLY A 563 -42.08 18.88 9.66
CA GLY A 563 -40.72 19.32 10.04
C GLY A 563 -39.65 18.42 9.46
N TYR A 564 -39.79 17.09 9.56
CA TYR A 564 -38.87 16.13 8.95
C TYR A 564 -38.85 16.23 7.43
N ASP A 565 -40.02 16.29 6.79
CA ASP A 565 -40.10 16.32 5.31
C ASP A 565 -39.52 17.62 4.75
N ARG A 566 -39.66 18.76 5.41
CA ARG A 566 -39.05 20.04 4.99
C ARG A 566 -37.57 20.13 5.29
N ALA A 567 -37.10 19.59 6.41
CA ALA A 567 -35.69 19.58 6.78
C ALA A 567 -34.91 18.63 5.87
N PHE A 568 -35.52 17.57 5.36
CA PHE A 568 -34.88 16.54 4.54
C PHE A 568 -34.09 17.15 3.34
N LEU A 569 -34.73 18.01 2.55
CA LEU A 569 -34.09 18.60 1.38
C LEU A 569 -32.87 19.45 1.76
N THR A 570 -33.00 20.26 2.80
CA THR A 570 -31.89 21.12 3.26
C THR A 570 -30.72 20.29 3.80
N ILE A 571 -31.02 19.22 4.56
CA ILE A 571 -30.01 18.30 5.08
C ILE A 571 -29.32 17.56 3.94
N TRP A 572 -30.10 17.10 2.94
CA TRP A 572 -29.56 16.43 1.76
C TRP A 572 -28.58 17.34 1.00
N ASP A 573 -29.02 18.55 0.66
CA ASP A 573 -28.20 19.48 -0.13
C ASP A 573 -26.89 19.86 0.58
N ALA A 574 -26.96 20.17 1.90
CA ALA A 574 -25.79 20.52 2.69
C ALA A 574 -24.79 19.36 2.81
N ASN A 575 -25.28 18.14 3.07
CA ASN A 575 -24.43 16.97 3.21
C ASN A 575 -23.90 16.47 1.87
N PHE A 576 -24.66 16.60 0.78
CA PHE A 576 -24.22 16.20 -0.56
C PHE A 576 -23.04 17.06 -1.05
N THR A 577 -23.07 18.37 -0.81
CA THR A 577 -21.94 19.25 -1.15
C THR A 577 -20.68 18.86 -0.36
N THR A 578 -20.82 18.59 0.94
CA THR A 578 -19.68 18.14 1.78
C THR A 578 -19.17 16.77 1.35
N LEU A 579 -20.07 15.85 0.94
CA LEU A 579 -19.70 14.53 0.42
C LEU A 579 -18.84 14.65 -0.86
N ILE A 580 -19.22 15.56 -1.78
CA ILE A 580 -18.40 15.82 -2.98
C ILE A 580 -16.99 16.27 -2.60
N VAL A 581 -16.86 17.20 -1.65
CA VAL A 581 -15.56 17.67 -1.17
C VAL A 581 -14.77 16.49 -0.57
N ALA A 582 -15.39 15.64 0.23
CA ALA A 582 -14.76 14.48 0.83
C ALA A 582 -14.27 13.47 -0.23
N VAL A 583 -15.05 13.23 -1.30
CA VAL A 583 -14.65 12.38 -2.44
C VAL A 583 -13.44 12.96 -3.18
N VAL A 584 -13.42 14.28 -3.41
CA VAL A 584 -12.27 14.95 -4.04
C VAL A 584 -11.02 14.83 -3.16
N LEU A 585 -11.15 15.07 -1.85
CA LEU A 585 -10.04 14.92 -0.90
C LEU A 585 -9.54 13.46 -0.84
N TYR A 586 -10.42 12.47 -0.94
CA TYR A 586 -10.03 11.07 -1.02
C TYR A 586 -9.25 10.74 -2.28
N SER A 587 -9.68 11.27 -3.42
CA SER A 587 -9.08 11.00 -4.73
C SER A 587 -7.71 11.66 -4.89
N LEU A 588 -7.55 12.89 -4.39
CA LEU A 588 -6.32 13.68 -4.52
C LEU A 588 -5.42 13.58 -3.28
N GLY A 589 -5.96 13.20 -2.13
CA GLY A 589 -5.25 13.17 -0.86
C GLY A 589 -4.28 11.99 -0.74
N THR A 590 -3.36 12.11 0.20
CA THR A 590 -2.38 11.09 0.58
C THR A 590 -2.57 10.69 2.03
N GLY A 591 -2.20 9.47 2.40
CA GLY A 591 -2.11 8.95 3.77
C GLY A 591 -3.15 9.54 4.75
N ALA A 592 -2.71 10.52 5.54
CA ALA A 592 -3.50 11.19 6.57
C ALA A 592 -4.77 11.88 6.03
N ILE A 593 -4.69 12.54 4.86
CA ILE A 593 -5.85 13.20 4.23
C ILE A 593 -6.88 12.19 3.75
N LYS A 594 -6.45 11.03 3.24
CA LYS A 594 -7.37 9.92 2.87
C LYS A 594 -8.11 9.40 4.09
N GLY A 595 -7.41 9.21 5.23
CA GLY A 595 -8.02 8.79 6.48
C GLY A 595 -9.13 9.77 6.94
N PHE A 596 -8.84 11.07 6.95
CA PHE A 596 -9.83 12.12 7.22
C PHE A 596 -11.02 12.05 6.26
N SER A 597 -10.76 11.91 4.97
CA SER A 597 -11.81 11.89 3.95
C SER A 597 -12.75 10.70 4.07
N ILE A 598 -12.21 9.52 4.38
CA ILE A 598 -13.00 8.30 4.60
C ILE A 598 -13.91 8.46 5.82
N THR A 599 -13.36 8.90 6.96
CA THR A 599 -14.14 9.11 8.18
C THR A 599 -15.26 10.13 7.96
N LEU A 600 -14.96 11.20 7.21
CA LEU A 600 -15.95 12.22 6.86
C LEU A 600 -17.05 11.67 5.95
N MET A 601 -16.72 10.92 4.88
CA MET A 601 -17.72 10.32 3.99
C MET A 601 -18.64 9.35 4.73
N ILE A 602 -18.05 8.43 5.50
CA ILE A 602 -18.80 7.46 6.28
C ILE A 602 -19.70 8.19 7.29
N GLY A 603 -19.14 9.17 7.99
CA GLY A 603 -19.85 9.95 9.00
C GLY A 603 -21.02 10.74 8.44
N ILE A 604 -20.90 11.33 7.25
CA ILE A 604 -22.01 12.00 6.57
C ILE A 604 -23.15 10.99 6.28
N ILE A 605 -22.82 9.84 5.71
CA ILE A 605 -23.84 8.84 5.35
C ILE A 605 -24.54 8.29 6.59
N THR A 606 -23.78 7.94 7.62
CA THR A 606 -24.33 7.39 8.87
C THR A 606 -25.12 8.43 9.66
N SER A 607 -24.67 9.70 9.69
CA SER A 607 -25.39 10.79 10.35
C SER A 607 -26.74 11.10 9.69
N MET A 608 -26.79 11.12 8.36
CA MET A 608 -28.06 11.29 7.63
C MET A 608 -29.05 10.16 7.94
N PHE A 609 -28.57 8.90 7.98
CA PHE A 609 -29.40 7.75 8.33
C PHE A 609 -29.95 7.87 9.75
N THR A 610 -29.08 8.16 10.73
CA THR A 610 -29.47 8.23 12.14
C THR A 610 -30.34 9.45 12.47
N ALA A 611 -30.04 10.62 11.87
CA ALA A 611 -30.82 11.83 12.07
C ALA A 611 -32.20 11.74 11.41
N ILE A 612 -32.32 11.23 10.18
CA ILE A 612 -33.57 11.21 9.43
C ILE A 612 -34.44 10.01 9.85
N MET A 613 -33.85 8.81 9.88
CA MET A 613 -34.63 7.58 10.18
C MET A 613 -34.64 7.24 11.67
N GLY A 614 -33.49 7.32 12.35
CA GLY A 614 -33.34 6.95 13.74
C GLY A 614 -34.17 7.84 14.69
N THR A 615 -33.95 9.17 14.59
CA THR A 615 -34.71 10.11 15.47
C THR A 615 -36.20 10.11 15.17
N ARG A 616 -36.59 10.02 13.88
CA ARG A 616 -38.01 9.93 13.50
C ARG A 616 -38.69 8.68 14.10
N ALA A 617 -37.97 7.53 14.05
CA ALA A 617 -38.48 6.29 14.65
C ALA A 617 -38.67 6.42 16.16
N PHE A 618 -37.68 6.99 16.88
CA PHE A 618 -37.78 7.19 18.32
C PHE A 618 -38.92 8.17 18.71
N ILE A 619 -39.00 9.31 18.02
CA ILE A 619 -40.05 10.30 18.28
C ILE A 619 -41.43 9.72 17.99
N ASN A 620 -41.60 8.95 16.92
CA ASN A 620 -42.85 8.25 16.64
C ASN A 620 -43.20 7.17 17.69
N LEU A 621 -42.19 6.51 18.25
CA LEU A 621 -42.41 5.54 19.34
C LEU A 621 -42.90 6.22 20.62
N VAL A 622 -42.37 7.41 20.96
CA VAL A 622 -42.74 8.16 22.18
C VAL A 622 -44.08 8.89 22.04
N TYR A 623 -44.34 9.48 20.88
CA TYR A 623 -45.51 10.36 20.67
C TYR A 623 -46.58 9.75 19.77
N GLY A 624 -46.27 8.82 18.89
CA GLY A 624 -47.19 8.28 17.87
C GLY A 624 -48.37 7.47 18.41
N SER A 625 -48.30 7.00 19.66
CA SER A 625 -49.44 6.28 20.33
C SER A 625 -50.39 7.21 21.07
N LYS A 626 -50.04 8.49 21.27
CA LYS A 626 -50.84 9.44 22.06
C LYS A 626 -51.86 10.18 21.18
N LYS A 627 -53.14 9.83 21.27
CA LYS A 627 -54.22 10.40 20.44
C LYS A 627 -54.56 11.87 20.75
N ASP A 628 -54.38 12.32 22.01
CA ASP A 628 -54.74 13.67 22.47
C ASP A 628 -53.51 14.52 22.86
N LEU A 629 -52.55 14.57 21.96
CA LEU A 629 -51.31 15.32 22.20
C LEU A 629 -51.60 16.83 22.04
N THR A 630 -51.55 17.57 23.13
CA THR A 630 -51.76 19.03 23.13
C THR A 630 -50.45 19.82 23.07
N ARG A 631 -49.36 19.26 23.57
CA ARG A 631 -48.01 19.91 23.59
C ARG A 631 -46.89 18.93 23.33
N LEU A 632 -45.85 19.37 22.63
CA LEU A 632 -44.58 18.67 22.47
C LEU A 632 -43.56 19.23 23.47
N SER A 633 -42.72 18.37 24.02
CA SER A 633 -41.57 18.76 24.84
C SER A 633 -40.34 18.87 23.94
N ILE A 634 -40.23 20.02 23.23
CA ILE A 634 -39.15 20.33 22.24
C ILE A 634 -38.51 21.66 22.56
#